data_e000157efec628229668e3349385d359
#
_entry.id   e000157efec628229668e3349385d359
#
_cell.length_a   1.000
_cell.length_b   1.000
_cell.length_c   1.000
_cell.angle_alpha   90.00
_cell.angle_beta   90.00
_cell.angle_gamma   90.00
#
_symmetry.space_group_name_H-M   'P 1'
#
loop_
_entity.id
_entity.type
_entity.pdbx_description
1 polymer ?
#
loop_
_entity_poly.entity_id
_entity_poly.type
_entity_poly.pdbx_seq_one_letter_code
_entity_poly.pdbx_strand_id
1 'polypeptide(L)'
;MARMFSEEQIAMANSVDIASFLQMQGEALIKSGKDMRWARHTSITVRGNRFYDWKAEAGGYPIAFVQRYFNYNFKQAVEFLLSNVGDFQMSVPYEKTEKAEFKLPEKNETLNRVYGYLLKTRFLDKEVIDEFVRKGLIYEDKEYHNAVFVGLDENGVARHGHKRGTATYGKNQSFRGNIEGSDPLYPFHYKGSSNKVYVFEAPIDMLSYISLNKENWMENSYIALNGLSKIGLDHFLDVHPNINKIYLCLDHDIAGIEGAERISDFLNEKGSYTISCIRARNKDFNEDLKEQNNVEFIKSTDSPKYQEAMKYVSNIKSDFKTIVKDKFQEDEFDSLFAKFYYSFNGKEPRDDFKFQTQLDRLLKMTMIHEHSLLGFSHPLSDDSPVWSYLKQDYRSYRDNGNTKKMFENVCQSVADYKNCVKENNRNNLVKACRNLSAGLFYMDVHYRREIYKAMENKQAYGLLEEERPKAKMIGEDGNIFNLMGIASRTLKSAGYEEKANEMFERITFNAKSYDEALNIISEYVEPVENYEESFQMKGFE
;
A
#
# COMPACT_ATOMS: atom_id res chain seq x y z
N MET A 1 3.36 0.60 38.54
CA MET A 1 4.05 -0.40 37.70
C MET A 1 5.35 0.22 37.23
N ALA A 2 6.51 -0.44 37.46
CA ALA A 2 7.78 0.03 36.96
C ALA A 2 7.74 0.03 35.42
N ARG A 3 8.19 1.11 34.77
CA ARG A 3 8.32 1.16 33.30
C ARG A 3 9.35 0.12 32.88
N MET A 4 9.03 -0.68 31.87
CA MET A 4 9.87 -1.78 31.37
C MET A 4 11.19 -1.28 30.76
N PHE A 5 11.22 -0.04 30.23
CA PHE A 5 12.38 0.65 29.67
C PHE A 5 12.46 2.07 30.20
N SER A 6 13.68 2.59 30.36
CA SER A 6 13.90 4.00 30.70
C SER A 6 13.56 4.92 29.52
N GLU A 7 13.31 6.20 29.80
CA GLU A 7 13.09 7.20 28.74
C GLU A 7 14.30 7.33 27.83
N GLU A 8 15.50 7.18 28.36
CA GLU A 8 16.77 7.21 27.63
C GLU A 8 16.86 6.00 26.67
N GLN A 9 16.47 4.81 27.10
CA GLN A 9 16.44 3.62 26.24
C GLN A 9 15.44 3.78 25.08
N ILE A 10 14.27 4.32 25.36
CA ILE A 10 13.26 4.60 24.32
C ILE A 10 13.75 5.68 23.35
N ALA A 11 14.39 6.73 23.86
CA ALA A 11 14.97 7.79 23.03
C ALA A 11 16.11 7.25 22.16
N MET A 12 16.98 6.40 22.70
CA MET A 12 18.07 5.77 21.97
C MET A 12 17.54 4.87 20.85
N ALA A 13 16.57 4.01 21.12
CA ALA A 13 15.94 3.18 20.11
C ALA A 13 15.27 4.01 18.99
N ASN A 14 14.67 5.14 19.34
CA ASN A 14 14.05 6.06 18.38
C ASN A 14 15.05 6.98 17.65
N SER A 15 16.33 6.95 17.97
CA SER A 15 17.37 7.71 17.25
C SER A 15 18.04 6.92 16.12
N VAL A 16 17.71 5.66 15.93
CA VAL A 16 18.19 4.83 14.81
C VAL A 16 17.77 5.45 13.48
N ASP A 17 18.68 5.50 12.50
CA ASP A 17 18.37 5.90 11.13
C ASP A 17 17.59 4.79 10.41
N ILE A 18 16.36 5.09 9.98
CA ILE A 18 15.46 4.08 9.37
C ILE A 18 16.00 3.62 8.01
N ALA A 19 16.69 4.48 7.27
CA ALA A 19 17.26 4.08 5.99
C ALA A 19 18.39 3.06 6.20
N SER A 20 19.27 3.30 7.18
CA SER A 20 20.32 2.33 7.52
C SER A 20 19.75 1.03 8.07
N PHE A 21 18.70 1.11 8.89
CA PHE A 21 17.98 -0.06 9.36
C PHE A 21 17.43 -0.90 8.19
N LEU A 22 16.74 -0.26 7.22
CA LEU A 22 16.19 -0.96 6.06
C LEU A 22 17.28 -1.59 5.20
N GLN A 23 18.41 -0.89 4.99
CA GLN A 23 19.54 -1.43 4.25
C GLN A 23 20.15 -2.66 4.93
N MET A 24 20.27 -2.66 6.25
CA MET A 24 20.73 -3.84 6.99
C MET A 24 19.74 -5.01 6.93
N GLN A 25 18.44 -4.72 6.76
CA GLN A 25 17.43 -5.75 6.49
C GLN A 25 17.42 -6.21 5.02
N GLY A 26 18.41 -5.81 4.20
CA GLY A 26 18.49 -6.14 2.79
C GLY A 26 17.46 -5.43 1.90
N GLU A 27 16.80 -4.40 2.42
CA GLU A 27 15.77 -3.66 1.69
C GLU A 27 16.38 -2.58 0.79
N ALA A 28 15.89 -2.50 -0.44
CA ALA A 28 16.32 -1.49 -1.39
C ALA A 28 15.62 -0.14 -1.14
N LEU A 29 16.37 0.95 -1.29
CA LEU A 29 15.88 2.31 -1.14
C LEU A 29 16.04 3.10 -2.43
N ILE A 30 15.05 3.92 -2.74
CA ILE A 30 15.02 4.80 -3.91
C ILE A 30 15.13 6.25 -3.43
N LYS A 31 16.09 7.01 -3.96
CA LYS A 31 16.23 8.43 -3.62
C LYS A 31 15.05 9.23 -4.15
N SER A 32 14.43 10.04 -3.30
CA SER A 32 13.27 10.88 -3.62
C SER A 32 13.45 12.30 -3.03
N GLY A 33 14.17 13.15 -3.74
CA GLY A 33 14.53 14.49 -3.25
C GLY A 33 15.46 14.43 -2.04
N LYS A 34 15.00 14.96 -0.90
CA LYS A 34 15.71 14.89 0.39
C LYS A 34 15.42 13.60 1.18
N ASP A 35 14.45 12.81 0.74
CA ASP A 35 14.00 11.58 1.39
C ASP A 35 14.50 10.36 0.66
N MET A 36 14.43 9.21 1.33
CA MET A 36 14.54 7.90 0.71
C MET A 36 13.15 7.24 0.70
N ARG A 37 12.81 6.51 -0.37
CA ARG A 37 11.62 5.67 -0.45
C ARG A 37 12.00 4.22 -0.30
N TRP A 38 11.23 3.49 0.48
CA TRP A 38 11.37 2.05 0.54
C TRP A 38 10.87 1.43 -0.76
N ALA A 39 11.76 0.75 -1.51
CA ALA A 39 11.45 0.24 -2.86
C ALA A 39 10.29 -0.76 -2.86
N ARG A 40 10.19 -1.57 -1.83
CA ARG A 40 9.13 -2.57 -1.64
C ARG A 40 7.79 -1.93 -1.26
N HIS A 41 7.81 -0.80 -0.57
CA HIS A 41 6.65 -0.06 -0.13
C HIS A 41 6.79 1.42 -0.54
N THR A 42 6.57 1.70 -1.82
CA THR A 42 6.84 3.01 -2.42
C THR A 42 6.01 4.16 -1.83
N SER A 43 4.96 3.85 -1.08
CA SER A 43 4.21 4.83 -0.29
C SER A 43 4.97 5.32 0.95
N ILE A 44 6.02 4.61 1.38
CA ILE A 44 6.76 4.94 2.58
C ILE A 44 7.99 5.76 2.24
N THR A 45 8.09 6.94 2.84
CA THR A 45 9.28 7.80 2.81
C THR A 45 9.95 7.78 4.17
N VAL A 46 11.30 7.77 4.16
CA VAL A 46 12.11 7.80 5.37
C VAL A 46 13.14 8.91 5.28
N ARG A 47 13.40 9.58 6.42
CA ARG A 47 14.45 10.59 6.58
C ARG A 47 14.99 10.55 8.01
N GLY A 48 16.25 10.14 8.13
CA GLY A 48 16.84 9.92 9.45
C GLY A 48 16.01 8.94 10.26
N ASN A 49 15.65 9.32 11.46
CA ASN A 49 14.81 8.52 12.36
C ASN A 49 13.29 8.73 12.16
N ARG A 50 12.85 9.21 11.01
CA ARG A 50 11.42 9.41 10.73
C ARG A 50 10.98 8.69 9.49
N PHE A 51 9.75 8.18 9.53
CA PHE A 51 9.05 7.71 8.35
C PHE A 51 7.68 8.36 8.22
N TYR A 52 7.18 8.35 6.99
CA TYR A 52 5.79 8.66 6.70
C TYR A 52 5.28 7.71 5.62
N ASP A 53 4.17 7.06 5.87
CA ASP A 53 3.45 6.22 4.91
C ASP A 53 2.27 7.01 4.34
N TRP A 54 2.40 7.42 3.10
CA TRP A 54 1.41 8.20 2.37
C TRP A 54 0.11 7.43 2.08
N LYS A 55 0.20 6.09 2.01
CA LYS A 55 -0.98 5.24 1.83
C LYS A 55 -1.80 5.12 3.13
N ALA A 56 -1.11 5.03 4.23
CA ALA A 56 -1.74 4.88 5.55
C ALA A 56 -1.94 6.21 6.29
N GLU A 57 -1.50 7.32 5.68
CA GLU A 57 -1.53 8.68 6.27
C GLU A 57 -0.96 8.72 7.69
N ALA A 58 0.08 7.95 7.95
CA ALA A 58 0.67 7.80 9.27
C ALA A 58 2.19 7.79 9.22
N GLY A 59 2.80 8.37 10.22
CA GLY A 59 4.24 8.41 10.38
C GLY A 59 4.67 8.17 11.81
N GLY A 60 5.97 8.18 12.03
CA GLY A 60 6.52 7.95 13.35
C GLY A 60 8.04 7.79 13.39
N TYR A 61 8.50 7.16 14.44
CA TYR A 61 9.88 6.90 14.76
C TYR A 61 10.21 5.40 14.64
N PRO A 62 11.49 4.97 14.73
CA PRO A 62 11.93 3.60 14.51
C PRO A 62 11.14 2.55 15.29
N ILE A 63 10.82 2.78 16.56
CA ILE A 63 10.01 1.82 17.33
C ILE A 63 8.65 1.60 16.65
N ALA A 64 7.96 2.68 16.28
CA ALA A 64 6.67 2.60 15.59
C ALA A 64 6.81 1.97 14.18
N PHE A 65 7.93 2.25 13.50
CA PHE A 65 8.24 1.67 12.19
C PHE A 65 8.40 0.16 12.28
N VAL A 66 9.23 -0.32 13.20
CA VAL A 66 9.48 -1.74 13.41
C VAL A 66 8.23 -2.47 13.88
N GLN A 67 7.45 -1.86 14.77
CA GLN A 67 6.16 -2.43 15.19
C GLN A 67 5.19 -2.60 14.02
N ARG A 68 5.14 -1.60 13.12
CA ARG A 68 4.15 -1.56 12.05
C ARG A 68 4.49 -2.48 10.88
N TYR A 69 5.76 -2.51 10.48
CA TYR A 69 6.17 -3.17 9.22
C TYR A 69 6.94 -4.46 9.44
N PHE A 70 7.45 -4.71 10.65
CA PHE A 70 8.21 -5.91 11.00
C PHE A 70 7.52 -6.75 12.07
N ASN A 71 6.27 -6.40 12.43
CA ASN A 71 5.40 -7.17 13.32
C ASN A 71 5.98 -7.42 14.74
N TYR A 72 6.79 -6.49 15.26
CA TYR A 72 7.29 -6.54 16.62
C TYR A 72 6.28 -5.94 17.60
N ASN A 73 6.16 -6.49 18.80
CA ASN A 73 5.52 -5.75 19.88
C ASN A 73 6.46 -4.65 20.41
N PHE A 74 5.96 -3.74 21.26
CA PHE A 74 6.75 -2.61 21.77
C PHE A 74 8.06 -3.07 22.42
N LYS A 75 8.00 -4.10 23.29
CA LYS A 75 9.17 -4.65 23.99
C LYS A 75 10.20 -5.16 22.98
N GLN A 76 9.77 -6.02 22.08
CA GLN A 76 10.63 -6.59 21.05
C GLN A 76 11.26 -5.52 20.16
N ALA A 77 10.49 -4.50 19.76
CA ALA A 77 10.99 -3.41 18.93
C ALA A 77 12.09 -2.62 19.64
N VAL A 78 11.89 -2.30 20.92
CA VAL A 78 12.90 -1.58 21.71
C VAL A 78 14.15 -2.44 21.93
N GLU A 79 13.99 -3.71 22.35
CA GLU A 79 15.11 -4.64 22.56
C GLU A 79 15.92 -4.85 21.27
N PHE A 80 15.23 -5.05 20.14
CA PHE A 80 15.87 -5.24 18.85
C PHE A 80 16.68 -4.01 18.41
N LEU A 81 16.08 -2.82 18.47
CA LEU A 81 16.77 -1.59 18.09
C LEU A 81 17.96 -1.28 19.01
N LEU A 82 17.85 -1.56 20.31
CA LEU A 82 18.94 -1.34 21.26
C LEU A 82 20.06 -2.36 21.12
N SER A 83 19.76 -3.63 20.89
CA SER A 83 20.78 -4.69 20.75
C SER A 83 21.64 -4.51 19.50
N ASN A 84 21.16 -3.78 18.51
CA ASN A 84 21.85 -3.54 17.24
C ASN A 84 22.30 -2.06 17.08
N VAL A 85 22.30 -1.25 18.15
CA VAL A 85 22.67 0.17 18.09
C VAL A 85 24.08 0.40 17.53
N GLY A 86 25.02 -0.53 17.75
CA GLY A 86 26.37 -0.45 17.19
C GLY A 86 26.45 -0.64 15.68
N ASP A 87 25.46 -1.27 15.08
CA ASP A 87 25.41 -1.64 13.67
C ASP A 87 24.59 -0.62 12.84
N PHE A 88 23.78 0.21 13.49
CA PHE A 88 22.96 1.21 12.80
C PHE A 88 23.63 2.60 12.81
N GLN A 89 23.42 3.34 11.73
CA GLN A 89 23.68 4.76 11.76
C GLN A 89 22.68 5.42 12.71
N MET A 90 23.19 6.27 13.60
CA MET A 90 22.34 7.04 14.49
C MET A 90 21.97 8.35 13.81
N SER A 91 20.69 8.62 13.75
CA SER A 91 20.18 9.91 13.29
C SER A 91 20.37 10.94 14.42
N VAL A 92 20.80 12.13 14.07
CA VAL A 92 20.72 13.26 15.00
C VAL A 92 19.23 13.45 15.34
N PRO A 93 18.85 13.59 16.63
CA PRO A 93 17.48 13.87 16.99
C PRO A 93 17.00 15.07 16.18
N TYR A 94 15.97 14.84 15.36
CA TYR A 94 15.34 15.94 14.64
C TYR A 94 14.71 16.83 15.70
N GLU A 95 15.34 17.98 15.97
CA GLU A 95 14.68 19.04 16.69
C GLU A 95 13.39 19.35 15.92
N LYS A 96 12.27 19.35 16.62
CA LYS A 96 10.98 19.69 16.06
C LYS A 96 11.11 21.12 15.56
N THR A 97 11.58 21.28 14.31
CA THR A 97 11.56 22.59 13.67
C THR A 97 10.11 23.05 13.75
N GLU A 98 9.87 24.19 14.34
CA GLU A 98 8.60 24.88 14.28
C GLU A 98 8.11 24.80 12.83
N LYS A 99 6.83 24.51 12.63
CA LYS A 99 6.27 24.48 11.27
C LYS A 99 6.67 25.78 10.58
N ALA A 100 7.41 25.67 9.49
CA ALA A 100 7.80 26.84 8.73
C ALA A 100 6.54 27.66 8.43
N GLU A 101 6.61 28.96 8.64
CA GLU A 101 5.50 29.86 8.31
C GLU A 101 5.23 29.77 6.81
N PHE A 102 3.99 29.51 6.44
CA PHE A 102 3.60 29.45 5.04
C PHE A 102 3.70 30.82 4.40
N LYS A 103 4.53 30.93 3.36
CA LYS A 103 4.68 32.15 2.58
C LYS A 103 4.73 31.82 1.10
N LEU A 104 3.82 32.45 0.34
CA LEU A 104 3.86 32.33 -1.11
C LEU A 104 5.12 33.02 -1.69
N PRO A 105 5.76 32.44 -2.72
CA PRO A 105 6.85 33.11 -3.45
C PRO A 105 6.37 34.42 -4.06
N GLU A 106 7.30 35.36 -4.20
CA GLU A 106 7.04 36.65 -4.85
C GLU A 106 6.56 36.42 -6.29
N LYS A 107 5.51 37.15 -6.67
CA LYS A 107 4.96 37.07 -8.03
C LYS A 107 5.90 37.76 -9.01
N ASN A 108 6.10 37.15 -10.18
CA ASN A 108 6.77 37.80 -11.30
C ASN A 108 5.85 38.87 -11.94
N GLU A 109 6.44 39.86 -12.55
CA GLU A 109 5.69 40.93 -13.23
C GLU A 109 4.90 40.43 -14.46
N THR A 110 5.38 39.36 -15.08
CA THR A 110 4.75 38.73 -16.25
C THR A 110 4.53 37.24 -16.00
N LEU A 111 3.63 36.64 -16.78
CA LEU A 111 3.34 35.19 -16.74
C LEU A 111 3.79 34.49 -18.03
N ASN A 112 4.76 35.07 -18.75
CA ASN A 112 5.10 34.60 -20.09
C ASN A 112 5.57 33.14 -20.13
N ARG A 113 6.38 32.70 -19.14
CA ARG A 113 6.86 31.33 -19.08
C ARG A 113 5.76 30.35 -18.65
N VAL A 114 4.94 30.76 -17.72
CA VAL A 114 3.79 29.98 -17.27
C VAL A 114 2.78 29.80 -18.39
N TYR A 115 2.41 30.85 -19.10
CA TYR A 115 1.55 30.73 -20.28
C TYR A 115 2.19 29.89 -21.39
N GLY A 116 3.48 30.12 -21.69
CA GLY A 116 4.21 29.29 -22.65
C GLY A 116 4.18 27.81 -22.29
N TYR A 117 4.39 27.50 -21.03
CA TYR A 117 4.36 26.14 -20.54
C TYR A 117 2.95 25.54 -20.59
N LEU A 118 1.96 26.23 -20.02
CA LEU A 118 0.59 25.68 -19.90
C LEU A 118 -0.08 25.55 -21.27
N LEU A 119 0.09 26.55 -22.18
CA LEU A 119 -0.52 26.53 -23.51
C LEU A 119 0.23 25.67 -24.51
N LYS A 120 1.58 25.73 -24.54
CA LYS A 120 2.37 25.11 -25.62
C LYS A 120 2.96 23.76 -25.24
N THR A 121 3.19 23.50 -23.94
CA THR A 121 3.74 22.23 -23.48
C THR A 121 2.65 21.31 -22.92
N ARG A 122 1.66 21.89 -22.25
CA ARG A 122 0.54 21.16 -21.65
C ARG A 122 -0.75 21.20 -22.46
N PHE A 123 -0.82 22.11 -23.45
CA PHE A 123 -1.95 22.29 -24.39
C PHE A 123 -3.27 22.65 -23.70
N LEU A 124 -3.18 23.23 -22.50
CA LEU A 124 -4.36 23.68 -21.76
C LEU A 124 -5.08 24.79 -22.51
N ASP A 125 -6.38 24.88 -22.35
CA ASP A 125 -7.20 25.91 -22.95
C ASP A 125 -6.89 27.28 -22.33
N LYS A 126 -6.76 28.30 -23.19
CA LYS A 126 -6.39 29.64 -22.75
C LYS A 126 -7.44 30.30 -21.87
N GLU A 127 -8.73 30.14 -22.20
CA GLU A 127 -9.83 30.73 -21.43
C GLU A 127 -9.90 30.15 -20.02
N VAL A 128 -9.64 28.84 -19.89
CA VAL A 128 -9.54 28.17 -18.59
C VAL A 128 -8.40 28.75 -17.77
N ILE A 129 -7.20 28.88 -18.37
CA ILE A 129 -6.05 29.43 -17.65
C ILE A 129 -6.31 30.88 -17.24
N ASP A 130 -6.84 31.73 -18.16
CA ASP A 130 -7.14 33.12 -17.89
C ASP A 130 -8.07 33.29 -16.68
N GLU A 131 -9.07 32.43 -16.53
CA GLU A 131 -9.97 32.47 -15.38
C GLU A 131 -9.25 32.16 -14.05
N PHE A 132 -8.40 31.11 -14.03
CA PHE A 132 -7.61 30.78 -12.84
C PHE A 132 -6.58 31.87 -12.49
N VAL A 133 -5.95 32.47 -13.50
CA VAL A 133 -5.03 33.61 -13.32
C VAL A 133 -5.79 34.83 -12.79
N ARG A 134 -6.94 35.17 -13.37
CA ARG A 134 -7.80 36.30 -12.95
C ARG A 134 -8.23 36.16 -11.49
N LYS A 135 -8.50 34.94 -11.05
CA LYS A 135 -8.82 34.62 -9.64
C LYS A 135 -7.60 34.57 -8.72
N GLY A 136 -6.39 34.76 -9.25
CA GLY A 136 -5.14 34.68 -8.49
C GLY A 136 -4.76 33.29 -8.04
N LEU A 137 -5.40 32.23 -8.60
CA LEU A 137 -5.14 30.84 -8.29
C LEU A 137 -3.92 30.28 -9.03
N ILE A 138 -3.49 30.93 -10.12
CA ILE A 138 -2.28 30.59 -10.87
C ILE A 138 -1.45 31.85 -11.08
N TYR A 139 -0.14 31.78 -10.81
CA TYR A 139 0.79 32.84 -11.13
C TYR A 139 2.20 32.27 -11.38
N GLU A 140 3.11 33.12 -11.88
CA GLU A 140 4.54 32.82 -12.10
C GLU A 140 5.37 33.31 -10.91
N ASP A 141 6.21 32.44 -10.31
CA ASP A 141 7.14 32.89 -9.29
C ASP A 141 8.31 33.65 -9.91
N LYS A 142 8.79 34.66 -9.20
CA LYS A 142 9.83 35.58 -9.68
C LYS A 142 11.22 34.94 -9.74
N GLU A 143 11.51 34.01 -8.83
CA GLU A 143 12.86 33.50 -8.66
C GLU A 143 13.18 32.40 -9.71
N TYR A 144 12.27 31.46 -9.91
CA TYR A 144 12.50 30.30 -10.77
C TYR A 144 11.53 30.19 -11.95
N HIS A 145 10.61 31.14 -12.07
CA HIS A 145 9.56 31.14 -13.09
C HIS A 145 8.69 29.86 -13.11
N ASN A 146 8.49 29.26 -11.96
CA ASN A 146 7.57 28.13 -11.84
C ASN A 146 6.11 28.59 -11.93
N ALA A 147 5.25 27.73 -12.42
CA ALA A 147 3.82 27.88 -12.22
C ALA A 147 3.48 27.56 -10.77
N VAL A 148 2.84 28.49 -10.08
CA VAL A 148 2.37 28.35 -8.70
C VAL A 148 0.85 28.20 -8.73
N PHE A 149 0.37 27.09 -8.18
CA PHE A 149 -1.05 26.76 -8.01
C PHE A 149 -1.42 27.00 -6.55
N VAL A 150 -2.34 27.92 -6.30
CA VAL A 150 -2.66 28.42 -4.97
C VAL A 150 -3.95 27.78 -4.45
N GLY A 151 -3.90 27.24 -3.24
CA GLY A 151 -5.07 26.83 -2.49
C GLY A 151 -5.48 27.91 -1.47
N LEU A 152 -6.74 28.32 -1.52
CA LEU A 152 -7.31 29.37 -0.68
C LEU A 152 -8.19 28.76 0.43
N ASP A 153 -8.27 29.43 1.58
CA ASP A 153 -9.30 29.13 2.58
C ASP A 153 -10.64 29.82 2.23
N GLU A 154 -11.64 29.61 3.06
CA GLU A 154 -13.01 30.13 2.88
C GLU A 154 -13.07 31.67 2.87
N ASN A 155 -12.03 32.33 3.40
CA ASN A 155 -11.89 33.79 3.44
C ASN A 155 -11.08 34.33 2.25
N GLY A 156 -10.65 33.46 1.34
CA GLY A 156 -9.81 33.81 0.19
C GLY A 156 -8.34 34.02 0.57
N VAL A 157 -7.90 33.58 1.74
CA VAL A 157 -6.50 33.67 2.17
C VAL A 157 -5.75 32.43 1.67
N ALA A 158 -4.57 32.64 1.09
CA ALA A 158 -3.73 31.55 0.63
C ALA A 158 -3.18 30.73 1.81
N ARG A 159 -3.40 29.42 1.79
CA ARG A 159 -2.94 28.44 2.78
C ARG A 159 -2.05 27.36 2.20
N HIS A 160 -2.10 27.18 0.89
CA HIS A 160 -1.36 26.14 0.18
C HIS A 160 -0.81 26.69 -1.12
N GLY A 161 0.34 26.16 -1.53
CA GLY A 161 0.89 26.44 -2.84
C GLY A 161 1.62 25.23 -3.39
N HIS A 162 1.28 24.84 -4.61
CA HIS A 162 1.99 23.80 -5.35
C HIS A 162 2.77 24.42 -6.49
N LYS A 163 4.05 24.08 -6.63
CA LYS A 163 4.93 24.59 -7.70
C LYS A 163 5.16 23.55 -8.77
N ARG A 164 5.13 23.99 -10.02
CA ARG A 164 5.51 23.20 -11.19
C ARG A 164 6.52 23.95 -12.03
N GLY A 165 7.68 23.32 -12.25
CA GLY A 165 8.71 23.88 -13.14
C GLY A 165 8.20 24.06 -14.56
N THR A 166 8.48 25.23 -15.15
CA THR A 166 8.13 25.54 -16.55
C THR A 166 9.24 25.18 -17.54
N ALA A 167 10.43 24.80 -17.06
CA ALA A 167 11.54 24.36 -17.91
C ALA A 167 11.20 23.05 -18.62
N THR A 168 11.36 23.02 -19.94
CA THR A 168 11.10 21.84 -20.78
C THR A 168 12.38 21.04 -21.09
N TYR A 169 13.53 21.54 -20.65
CA TYR A 169 14.85 20.93 -20.83
C TYR A 169 15.73 21.12 -19.59
N GLY A 170 16.78 20.32 -19.48
CA GLY A 170 17.74 20.40 -18.38
C GLY A 170 17.31 19.66 -17.11
N LYS A 171 18.07 19.83 -16.03
CA LYS A 171 17.90 19.09 -14.77
C LYS A 171 16.57 19.36 -14.04
N ASN A 172 15.93 20.51 -14.29
CA ASN A 172 14.71 20.96 -13.59
C ASN A 172 13.42 20.78 -14.41
N GLN A 173 13.48 20.07 -15.54
CA GLN A 173 12.32 19.89 -16.43
C GLN A 173 11.11 19.18 -15.78
N SER A 174 11.31 18.47 -14.69
CA SER A 174 10.24 17.74 -14.00
C SER A 174 9.99 18.24 -12.57
N PHE A 175 10.50 19.44 -12.22
CA PHE A 175 10.34 19.95 -10.85
C PHE A 175 8.86 20.10 -10.49
N ARG A 176 8.51 19.55 -9.34
CA ARG A 176 7.20 19.71 -8.69
C ARG A 176 7.36 19.60 -7.17
N GLY A 177 6.56 20.34 -6.44
CA GLY A 177 6.57 20.26 -4.98
C GLY A 177 5.66 21.30 -4.34
N ASN A 178 5.23 21.01 -3.13
CA ASN A 178 4.49 21.96 -2.33
C ASN A 178 5.45 23.01 -1.73
N ILE A 179 4.93 24.21 -1.51
CA ILE A 179 5.63 25.27 -0.79
C ILE A 179 5.70 24.87 0.68
N GLU A 180 6.84 25.12 1.30
CA GLU A 180 7.06 24.81 2.71
C GLU A 180 6.03 25.54 3.59
N GLY A 181 5.50 24.86 4.61
CA GLY A 181 4.43 25.39 5.45
C GLY A 181 3.02 25.31 4.87
N SER A 182 2.85 24.82 3.62
CA SER A 182 1.52 24.62 3.02
C SER A 182 0.63 23.75 3.88
N ASP A 183 -0.63 24.19 4.04
CA ASP A 183 -1.65 23.43 4.77
C ASP A 183 -2.33 22.42 3.81
N PRO A 184 -2.28 21.11 4.07
CA PRO A 184 -2.89 20.11 3.22
C PRO A 184 -4.42 20.14 3.21
N LEU A 185 -5.06 20.86 4.12
CA LEU A 185 -6.52 21.07 4.12
C LEU A 185 -7.00 21.87 2.92
N TYR A 186 -6.14 22.74 2.35
CA TYR A 186 -6.50 23.68 1.31
C TYR A 186 -5.72 23.45 -0.01
N PRO A 187 -5.85 22.28 -0.64
CA PRO A 187 -5.17 22.06 -1.93
C PRO A 187 -5.73 22.98 -3.03
N PHE A 188 -5.06 23.02 -4.17
CA PHE A 188 -5.54 23.78 -5.32
C PHE A 188 -6.95 23.36 -5.74
N HIS A 189 -7.89 24.29 -5.76
CA HIS A 189 -9.29 24.01 -6.07
C HIS A 189 -9.99 25.18 -6.75
N TYR A 190 -11.13 24.88 -7.35
CA TYR A 190 -12.09 25.84 -7.91
C TYR A 190 -13.47 25.49 -7.37
N LYS A 191 -14.19 26.46 -6.79
CA LYS A 191 -15.54 26.28 -6.28
C LYS A 191 -16.57 26.82 -7.26
N GLY A 192 -17.38 25.96 -7.81
CA GLY A 192 -18.55 26.30 -8.61
C GLY A 192 -19.85 26.31 -7.81
N SER A 193 -20.97 26.57 -8.48
CA SER A 193 -22.31 26.68 -7.87
C SER A 193 -23.05 25.34 -7.74
N SER A 194 -22.67 24.32 -8.54
CA SER A 194 -23.36 23.04 -8.56
C SER A 194 -23.05 22.18 -7.33
N ASN A 195 -23.79 21.09 -7.18
CA ASN A 195 -23.59 20.09 -6.13
C ASN A 195 -22.55 19.00 -6.53
N LYS A 196 -21.69 19.28 -7.52
CA LYS A 196 -20.70 18.34 -8.06
C LYS A 196 -19.29 18.79 -7.72
N VAL A 197 -18.42 17.83 -7.42
CA VAL A 197 -16.97 18.03 -7.35
C VAL A 197 -16.23 16.96 -8.13
N TYR A 198 -15.22 17.39 -8.88
CA TYR A 198 -14.30 16.53 -9.62
C TYR A 198 -12.93 16.55 -8.92
N VAL A 199 -12.39 15.38 -8.64
CA VAL A 199 -11.20 15.18 -7.79
C VAL A 199 -10.06 14.62 -8.62
N PHE A 200 -8.91 15.30 -8.60
CA PHE A 200 -7.73 14.97 -9.40
C PHE A 200 -6.50 14.77 -8.54
N GLU A 201 -5.50 14.04 -9.06
CA GLU A 201 -4.23 13.88 -8.39
C GLU A 201 -3.38 15.16 -8.45
N ALA A 202 -3.36 15.85 -9.59
CA ALA A 202 -2.53 17.04 -9.81
C ALA A 202 -3.28 18.19 -10.51
N PRO A 203 -2.83 19.46 -10.31
CA PRO A 203 -3.44 20.64 -10.94
C PRO A 203 -3.46 20.58 -12.47
N ILE A 204 -2.42 20.02 -13.09
CA ILE A 204 -2.35 19.92 -14.56
C ILE A 204 -3.46 19.01 -15.09
N ASP A 205 -3.74 17.88 -14.43
CA ASP A 205 -4.78 16.94 -14.85
C ASP A 205 -6.17 17.55 -14.67
N MET A 206 -6.38 18.27 -13.56
CA MET A 206 -7.59 19.03 -13.33
C MET A 206 -7.86 20.05 -14.46
N LEU A 207 -6.86 20.86 -14.79
CA LEU A 207 -6.97 21.87 -15.86
C LEU A 207 -7.11 21.22 -17.25
N SER A 208 -6.48 20.06 -17.47
CA SER A 208 -6.62 19.29 -18.70
C SER A 208 -8.03 18.74 -18.87
N TYR A 209 -8.59 18.18 -17.81
CA TYR A 209 -9.99 17.72 -17.81
C TYR A 209 -10.97 18.86 -18.10
N ILE A 210 -10.78 20.03 -17.49
CA ILE A 210 -11.60 21.21 -17.75
C ILE A 210 -11.45 21.65 -19.20
N SER A 211 -10.22 21.64 -19.75
CA SER A 211 -9.95 21.99 -21.15
C SER A 211 -10.62 21.03 -22.15
N LEU A 212 -10.73 19.76 -21.80
CA LEU A 212 -11.44 18.73 -22.55
C LEU A 212 -12.97 18.85 -22.45
N ASN A 213 -13.50 19.43 -21.35
CA ASN A 213 -14.92 19.45 -21.00
C ASN A 213 -15.35 20.89 -20.63
N LYS A 214 -15.25 21.82 -21.60
CA LYS A 214 -15.47 23.24 -21.36
C LYS A 214 -16.93 23.66 -21.14
N GLU A 215 -17.88 22.84 -21.49
CA GLU A 215 -19.29 23.19 -21.37
C GLU A 215 -19.68 23.35 -19.88
N ASN A 216 -20.12 24.55 -19.52
CA ASN A 216 -20.60 24.89 -18.16
C ASN A 216 -19.61 24.52 -17.03
N TRP A 217 -18.30 24.46 -17.33
CA TRP A 217 -17.31 24.02 -16.36
C TRP A 217 -17.29 24.88 -15.09
N MET A 218 -17.54 26.19 -15.21
CA MET A 218 -17.52 27.11 -14.07
C MET A 218 -18.61 26.83 -13.03
N GLU A 219 -19.65 26.07 -13.42
CA GLU A 219 -20.70 25.67 -12.47
C GLU A 219 -20.22 24.55 -11.53
N ASN A 220 -19.27 23.76 -11.96
CA ASN A 220 -18.79 22.62 -11.20
C ASN A 220 -17.61 22.99 -10.28
N SER A 221 -17.42 22.21 -9.22
CA SER A 221 -16.24 22.34 -8.35
C SER A 221 -15.17 21.34 -8.76
N TYR A 222 -13.91 21.74 -8.57
CA TYR A 222 -12.73 20.93 -8.92
C TYR A 222 -11.70 21.04 -7.82
N ILE A 223 -11.03 19.94 -7.49
CA ILE A 223 -9.99 19.88 -6.47
C ILE A 223 -8.84 18.98 -6.93
N ALA A 224 -7.60 19.45 -6.78
CA ALA A 224 -6.38 18.69 -7.06
C ALA A 224 -5.64 18.42 -5.75
N LEU A 225 -5.58 17.15 -5.35
CA LEU A 225 -5.09 16.72 -4.05
C LEU A 225 -3.56 16.86 -3.87
N ASN A 226 -2.82 17.09 -4.96
CA ASN A 226 -1.35 17.06 -5.01
C ASN A 226 -0.75 15.73 -4.53
N GLY A 227 -1.41 14.64 -4.92
CA GLY A 227 -1.17 13.24 -4.54
C GLY A 227 -2.49 12.52 -4.32
N LEU A 228 -2.51 11.56 -3.40
CA LEU A 228 -3.65 10.68 -3.16
C LEU A 228 -4.19 10.76 -1.70
N SER A 229 -3.82 11.82 -0.97
CA SER A 229 -4.35 12.07 0.39
C SER A 229 -5.77 12.63 0.31
N LYS A 230 -6.66 12.08 1.14
CA LYS A 230 -8.07 12.51 1.22
C LYS A 230 -8.28 13.77 2.06
N ILE A 231 -7.28 14.22 2.83
CA ILE A 231 -7.41 15.28 3.84
C ILE A 231 -8.02 16.56 3.27
N GLY A 232 -7.53 17.01 2.10
CA GLY A 232 -8.05 18.21 1.45
C GLY A 232 -9.47 18.04 0.91
N LEU A 233 -9.81 16.85 0.39
CA LEU A 233 -11.18 16.55 -0.04
C LEU A 233 -12.14 16.48 1.16
N ASP A 234 -11.72 15.87 2.24
CA ASP A 234 -12.49 15.76 3.47
C ASP A 234 -12.91 17.14 3.99
N HIS A 235 -11.92 18.02 4.15
CA HIS A 235 -12.17 19.41 4.57
C HIS A 235 -13.04 20.17 3.56
N PHE A 236 -12.77 20.03 2.25
CA PHE A 236 -13.55 20.69 1.21
C PHE A 236 -15.04 20.31 1.26
N LEU A 237 -15.34 19.06 1.54
CA LEU A 237 -16.74 18.58 1.69
C LEU A 237 -17.39 19.10 2.97
N ASP A 238 -16.64 19.21 4.08
CA ASP A 238 -17.16 19.74 5.35
C ASP A 238 -17.58 21.21 5.22
N VAL A 239 -16.79 22.01 4.50
CA VAL A 239 -17.12 23.44 4.29
C VAL A 239 -18.09 23.68 3.12
N HIS A 240 -18.39 22.64 2.32
CA HIS A 240 -19.34 22.71 1.22
C HIS A 240 -20.42 21.62 1.27
N PRO A 241 -21.32 21.64 2.26
CA PRO A 241 -22.28 20.57 2.50
C PRO A 241 -23.34 20.38 1.39
N ASN A 242 -23.44 21.31 0.46
CA ASN A 242 -24.29 21.17 -0.73
C ASN A 242 -23.75 20.18 -1.77
N ILE A 243 -22.47 19.81 -1.69
CA ILE A 243 -21.84 18.86 -2.61
C ILE A 243 -22.23 17.44 -2.18
N ASN A 244 -22.84 16.70 -3.09
CA ASN A 244 -23.26 15.31 -2.86
C ASN A 244 -22.94 14.38 -4.05
N LYS A 245 -22.38 14.92 -5.15
CA LYS A 245 -21.91 14.14 -6.30
C LYS A 245 -20.42 14.31 -6.48
N ILE A 246 -19.69 13.22 -6.33
CA ILE A 246 -18.22 13.21 -6.35
C ILE A 246 -17.74 12.36 -7.52
N TYR A 247 -16.92 12.96 -8.37
CA TYR A 247 -16.30 12.31 -9.51
C TYR A 247 -14.81 12.16 -9.24
N LEU A 248 -14.34 10.93 -9.04
CA LEU A 248 -12.93 10.61 -8.85
C LEU A 248 -12.26 10.50 -10.23
N CYS A 249 -11.42 11.47 -10.53
CA CYS A 249 -10.72 11.65 -11.81
C CYS A 249 -9.20 11.48 -11.63
N LEU A 250 -8.79 10.45 -10.88
CA LEU A 250 -7.40 10.17 -10.59
C LEU A 250 -6.69 9.49 -11.77
N ASP A 251 -5.37 9.46 -11.75
CA ASP A 251 -4.54 8.86 -12.80
C ASP A 251 -4.96 7.42 -13.12
N HIS A 252 -4.86 7.05 -14.39
CA HIS A 252 -5.18 5.70 -14.86
C HIS A 252 -3.95 4.80 -14.72
N ASP A 253 -3.38 4.74 -13.52
CA ASP A 253 -2.33 3.81 -13.13
C ASP A 253 -2.72 3.10 -11.82
N ILE A 254 -1.86 2.20 -11.35
CA ILE A 254 -2.15 1.41 -10.13
C ILE A 254 -2.40 2.33 -8.94
N ALA A 255 -1.58 3.36 -8.75
CA ALA A 255 -1.68 4.24 -7.60
C ALA A 255 -2.99 5.05 -7.62
N GLY A 256 -3.38 5.57 -8.79
CA GLY A 256 -4.64 6.29 -8.97
C GLY A 256 -5.87 5.39 -8.81
N ILE A 257 -5.79 4.12 -9.29
CA ILE A 257 -6.87 3.13 -9.13
C ILE A 257 -7.06 2.80 -7.64
N GLU A 258 -5.98 2.44 -6.93
CA GLU A 258 -6.02 2.15 -5.48
C GLU A 258 -6.42 3.40 -4.67
N GLY A 259 -5.97 4.59 -5.10
CA GLY A 259 -6.34 5.86 -4.50
C GLY A 259 -7.84 6.13 -4.61
N ALA A 260 -8.44 5.88 -5.78
CA ALA A 260 -9.87 6.04 -5.99
C ALA A 260 -10.69 5.09 -5.12
N GLU A 261 -10.24 3.85 -4.95
CA GLU A 261 -10.88 2.86 -4.07
C GLU A 261 -10.86 3.34 -2.61
N ARG A 262 -9.69 3.73 -2.09
CA ARG A 262 -9.57 4.23 -0.70
C ARG A 262 -10.40 5.48 -0.44
N ILE A 263 -10.42 6.42 -1.38
CA ILE A 263 -11.22 7.64 -1.25
C ILE A 263 -12.71 7.30 -1.34
N SER A 264 -13.11 6.37 -2.21
CA SER A 264 -14.49 5.91 -2.30
C SER A 264 -14.97 5.25 -1.01
N ASP A 265 -14.15 4.37 -0.41
CA ASP A 265 -14.45 3.73 0.87
C ASP A 265 -14.64 4.77 1.98
N PHE A 266 -13.70 5.72 2.08
CA PHE A 266 -13.79 6.82 3.03
C PHE A 266 -15.08 7.64 2.85
N LEU A 267 -15.43 7.99 1.61
CA LEU A 267 -16.63 8.78 1.32
C LEU A 267 -17.92 8.01 1.65
N ASN A 268 -17.94 6.71 1.41
CA ASN A 268 -19.06 5.84 1.79
C ASN A 268 -19.25 5.75 3.31
N GLU A 269 -18.14 5.82 4.07
CA GLU A 269 -18.20 5.86 5.55
C GLU A 269 -18.59 7.25 6.07
N LYS A 270 -18.18 8.32 5.38
CA LYS A 270 -18.42 9.70 5.82
C LYS A 270 -19.87 10.12 5.62
N GLY A 271 -20.53 9.71 4.56
CA GLY A 271 -21.90 10.16 4.28
C GLY A 271 -22.55 9.59 3.03
N SER A 272 -23.72 10.12 2.69
CA SER A 272 -24.48 9.69 1.51
C SER A 272 -24.08 10.48 0.27
N TYR A 273 -22.96 10.10 -0.35
CA TYR A 273 -22.51 10.69 -1.60
C TYR A 273 -22.80 9.77 -2.79
N THR A 274 -23.09 10.37 -3.94
CA THR A 274 -23.06 9.66 -5.23
C THR A 274 -21.64 9.72 -5.77
N ILE A 275 -20.94 8.60 -5.80
CA ILE A 275 -19.54 8.52 -6.21
C ILE A 275 -19.45 7.86 -7.57
N SER A 276 -18.69 8.44 -8.47
CA SER A 276 -18.40 7.91 -9.80
C SER A 276 -16.91 8.08 -10.11
N CYS A 277 -16.32 7.12 -10.82
CA CYS A 277 -14.95 7.22 -11.31
C CYS A 277 -14.97 7.58 -12.80
N ILE A 278 -14.26 8.64 -13.16
CA ILE A 278 -13.99 9.04 -14.55
C ILE A 278 -12.49 8.85 -14.78
N ARG A 279 -12.14 8.03 -15.76
CA ARG A 279 -10.74 7.71 -16.04
C ARG A 279 -10.31 8.29 -17.38
N ALA A 280 -9.09 8.79 -17.44
CA ALA A 280 -8.43 9.12 -18.67
C ALA A 280 -8.31 7.88 -19.57
N ARG A 281 -8.32 8.07 -20.88
CA ARG A 281 -8.08 6.99 -21.88
C ARG A 281 -6.62 6.56 -21.84
N ASN A 282 -5.72 7.53 -21.75
CA ASN A 282 -4.29 7.35 -21.52
C ASN A 282 -4.00 7.25 -20.00
N LYS A 283 -2.75 7.51 -19.59
CA LYS A 283 -2.39 7.49 -18.18
C LYS A 283 -3.07 8.60 -17.37
N ASP A 284 -3.13 9.80 -17.93
CA ASP A 284 -3.68 10.98 -17.29
C ASP A 284 -4.44 11.88 -18.29
N PHE A 285 -5.20 12.84 -17.79
CA PHE A 285 -5.98 13.74 -18.65
C PHE A 285 -5.13 14.69 -19.49
N ASN A 286 -3.87 14.96 -19.11
CA ASN A 286 -2.98 15.75 -19.94
C ASN A 286 -2.49 14.97 -21.17
N GLU A 287 -2.28 13.66 -21.05
CA GLU A 287 -2.01 12.81 -22.21
C GLU A 287 -3.22 12.75 -23.15
N ASP A 288 -4.46 12.65 -22.62
CA ASP A 288 -5.68 12.68 -23.42
C ASP A 288 -5.83 14.00 -24.17
N LEU A 289 -5.54 15.14 -23.51
CA LEU A 289 -5.59 16.47 -24.12
C LEU A 289 -4.55 16.63 -25.23
N LYS A 290 -3.34 16.12 -25.06
CA LYS A 290 -2.31 16.10 -26.10
C LYS A 290 -2.73 15.26 -27.30
N GLU A 291 -3.31 14.09 -27.05
CA GLU A 291 -3.82 13.22 -28.12
C GLU A 291 -4.93 13.92 -28.90
N GLN A 292 -5.87 14.58 -28.24
CA GLN A 292 -6.94 15.35 -28.89
C GLN A 292 -6.38 16.50 -29.75
N ASN A 293 -5.29 17.12 -29.34
CA ASN A 293 -4.60 18.17 -30.11
C ASN A 293 -3.64 17.63 -31.19
N ASN A 294 -3.65 16.33 -31.45
CA ASN A 294 -2.77 15.64 -32.42
C ASN A 294 -1.27 15.91 -32.17
N VAL A 295 -0.89 16.02 -30.91
CA VAL A 295 0.50 16.21 -30.52
C VAL A 295 1.22 14.87 -30.52
N GLU A 296 2.39 14.83 -31.15
CA GLU A 296 3.25 13.65 -31.10
C GLU A 296 3.99 13.60 -29.75
N PHE A 297 3.75 12.57 -28.96
CA PHE A 297 4.40 12.34 -27.66
C PHE A 297 4.52 10.85 -27.36
N ILE A 298 5.49 10.48 -26.50
CA ILE A 298 5.60 9.12 -26.00
C ILE A 298 4.53 8.93 -24.91
N LYS A 299 3.54 8.10 -25.18
CA LYS A 299 2.50 7.78 -24.22
C LYS A 299 3.10 7.00 -23.05
N SER A 300 2.75 7.37 -21.84
CA SER A 300 3.15 6.61 -20.64
C SER A 300 2.61 5.17 -20.68
N THR A 301 1.46 4.96 -21.32
CA THR A 301 0.85 3.65 -21.54
C THR A 301 1.68 2.72 -22.43
N ASP A 302 2.55 3.26 -23.27
CA ASP A 302 3.42 2.47 -24.15
C ASP A 302 4.67 1.96 -23.43
N SER A 303 4.94 2.42 -22.22
CA SER A 303 6.08 1.95 -21.45
C SER A 303 5.91 0.49 -21.01
N PRO A 304 6.93 -0.38 -21.14
CA PRO A 304 6.86 -1.78 -20.70
C PRO A 304 6.42 -1.91 -19.22
N LYS A 305 6.93 -1.00 -18.37
CA LYS A 305 6.58 -0.97 -16.94
C LYS A 305 5.10 -0.69 -16.70
N TYR A 306 4.50 0.24 -17.44
CA TYR A 306 3.06 0.52 -17.34
C TYR A 306 2.25 -0.67 -17.83
N GLN A 307 2.62 -1.23 -19.00
CA GLN A 307 1.91 -2.37 -19.59
C GLN A 307 1.98 -3.60 -18.68
N GLU A 308 3.13 -3.90 -18.08
CA GLU A 308 3.29 -4.98 -17.11
C GLU A 308 2.41 -4.76 -15.88
N ALA A 309 2.43 -3.55 -15.33
CA ALA A 309 1.62 -3.19 -14.17
C ALA A 309 0.11 -3.27 -14.48
N MET A 310 -0.33 -2.76 -15.64
CA MET A 310 -1.73 -2.79 -16.04
C MET A 310 -2.18 -4.20 -16.48
N LYS A 311 -1.29 -5.00 -17.03
CA LYS A 311 -1.55 -6.42 -17.29
C LYS A 311 -1.78 -7.18 -15.97
N TYR A 312 -1.00 -6.86 -14.94
CA TYR A 312 -1.21 -7.41 -13.60
C TYR A 312 -2.61 -7.02 -13.06
N VAL A 313 -2.98 -5.74 -13.12
CA VAL A 313 -4.32 -5.24 -12.73
C VAL A 313 -5.42 -5.84 -13.61
N SER A 314 -5.18 -5.98 -14.93
CA SER A 314 -6.14 -6.59 -15.87
C SER A 314 -6.30 -8.08 -15.64
N ASN A 315 -5.24 -8.80 -15.32
CA ASN A 315 -5.33 -10.21 -14.96
C ASN A 315 -6.09 -10.39 -13.65
N ILE A 316 -5.78 -9.55 -12.64
CA ILE A 316 -6.59 -9.46 -11.43
C ILE A 316 -8.06 -9.24 -11.80
N LYS A 317 -8.40 -8.25 -12.63
CA LYS A 317 -9.78 -7.96 -13.03
C LYS A 317 -10.42 -9.02 -13.93
N SER A 318 -9.65 -9.67 -14.79
CA SER A 318 -10.10 -10.75 -15.69
C SER A 318 -10.41 -12.02 -14.90
N ASP A 319 -9.51 -12.38 -14.03
CA ASP A 319 -9.72 -13.48 -13.08
C ASP A 319 -10.96 -13.18 -12.22
N PHE A 320 -11.15 -11.94 -11.84
CA PHE A 320 -12.29 -11.44 -11.13
C PHE A 320 -13.62 -11.53 -11.91
N LYS A 321 -13.67 -11.26 -13.19
CA LYS A 321 -14.89 -11.35 -14.00
C LYS A 321 -15.39 -12.79 -14.20
N THR A 322 -14.49 -13.75 -14.12
CA THR A 322 -14.82 -15.17 -14.36
C THR A 322 -15.59 -15.78 -13.17
N ILE A 323 -15.38 -15.24 -11.96
CA ILE A 323 -15.96 -15.77 -10.71
C ILE A 323 -17.28 -15.09 -10.31
N VAL A 324 -17.63 -13.91 -10.84
CA VAL A 324 -18.92 -13.24 -10.55
C VAL A 324 -20.13 -14.13 -10.91
N LYS A 325 -19.92 -15.26 -11.60
CA LYS A 325 -20.96 -16.28 -11.84
C LYS A 325 -21.18 -17.23 -10.66
N ASP A 326 -20.19 -17.41 -9.78
CA ASP A 326 -20.37 -18.24 -8.60
C ASP A 326 -20.81 -17.37 -7.43
N LYS A 327 -22.10 -17.41 -7.14
CA LYS A 327 -22.65 -16.84 -5.91
C LYS A 327 -21.86 -17.42 -4.73
N PHE A 328 -21.42 -16.54 -3.82
CA PHE A 328 -21.01 -16.98 -2.50
C PHE A 328 -22.08 -17.93 -1.96
N GLN A 329 -21.73 -19.18 -1.75
CA GLN A 329 -22.67 -20.19 -1.30
C GLN A 329 -22.71 -20.14 0.23
N GLU A 330 -23.71 -19.45 0.75
CA GLU A 330 -23.90 -19.28 2.20
C GLU A 330 -24.01 -20.63 2.91
N ASP A 331 -24.63 -21.61 2.29
CA ASP A 331 -24.74 -22.99 2.82
C ASP A 331 -23.38 -23.70 2.88
N GLU A 332 -22.50 -23.48 1.90
CA GLU A 332 -21.16 -24.04 1.91
C GLU A 332 -20.30 -23.37 2.99
N PHE A 333 -20.40 -22.06 3.12
CA PHE A 333 -19.73 -21.31 4.18
C PHE A 333 -20.19 -21.80 5.57
N ASP A 334 -21.48 -21.92 5.78
CA ASP A 334 -22.04 -22.38 7.05
C ASP A 334 -21.61 -23.81 7.40
N SER A 335 -21.63 -24.70 6.41
CA SER A 335 -21.14 -26.07 6.60
C SER A 335 -19.65 -26.12 6.95
N LEU A 336 -18.84 -25.31 6.26
CA LEU A 336 -17.40 -25.22 6.48
C LEU A 336 -17.08 -24.56 7.82
N PHE A 337 -17.81 -23.49 8.18
CA PHE A 337 -17.66 -22.82 9.46
C PHE A 337 -18.08 -23.71 10.62
N ALA A 338 -19.14 -24.50 10.48
CA ALA A 338 -19.54 -25.47 11.49
C ALA A 338 -18.44 -26.53 11.73
N LYS A 339 -17.82 -27.05 10.66
CA LYS A 339 -16.69 -27.99 10.77
C LYS A 339 -15.50 -27.35 11.48
N PHE A 340 -15.15 -26.12 11.11
CA PHE A 340 -14.11 -25.34 11.74
C PHE A 340 -14.40 -25.11 13.23
N TYR A 341 -15.63 -24.67 13.56
CA TYR A 341 -16.07 -24.42 14.92
C TYR A 341 -15.95 -25.69 15.82
N TYR A 342 -16.46 -26.82 15.33
CA TYR A 342 -16.38 -28.08 16.08
C TYR A 342 -14.96 -28.65 16.15
N SER A 343 -14.11 -28.37 15.18
CA SER A 343 -12.70 -28.79 15.21
C SER A 343 -11.91 -28.04 16.27
N PHE A 344 -12.22 -26.79 16.52
CA PHE A 344 -11.56 -25.99 17.54
C PHE A 344 -11.99 -26.37 18.97
N ASN A 345 -13.26 -26.65 19.20
CA ASN A 345 -13.91 -27.17 20.43
C ASN A 345 -13.21 -26.81 21.76
N GLY A 346 -12.70 -25.58 21.90
CA GLY A 346 -12.07 -25.06 23.11
C GLY A 346 -10.74 -25.70 23.51
N LYS A 347 -10.23 -26.67 22.74
CA LYS A 347 -8.90 -27.27 22.93
C LYS A 347 -7.93 -26.61 21.94
N GLU A 348 -6.71 -26.40 22.38
CA GLU A 348 -5.65 -25.96 21.47
C GLU A 348 -5.64 -26.87 20.24
N PRO A 349 -5.56 -26.27 19.03
CA PRO A 349 -5.54 -27.05 17.81
C PRO A 349 -4.38 -28.04 17.90
N ARG A 350 -4.70 -29.28 17.87
CA ARG A 350 -3.70 -30.33 17.67
C ARG A 350 -3.29 -30.24 16.19
N ASP A 351 -2.02 -30.52 15.93
CA ASP A 351 -1.39 -30.86 14.69
C ASP A 351 -2.40 -31.39 13.63
N ASP A 352 -3.22 -30.53 13.09
CA ASP A 352 -4.34 -30.96 12.29
C ASP A 352 -4.34 -30.15 11.01
N PHE A 353 -3.60 -30.70 10.03
CA PHE A 353 -3.64 -30.28 8.64
C PHE A 353 -5.09 -30.01 8.16
N LYS A 354 -6.06 -30.77 8.67
CA LYS A 354 -7.47 -30.56 8.37
C LYS A 354 -7.97 -29.22 8.90
N PHE A 355 -7.59 -28.83 10.11
CA PHE A 355 -8.00 -27.55 10.69
C PHE A 355 -7.40 -26.37 9.89
N GLN A 356 -6.12 -26.46 9.55
CA GLN A 356 -5.45 -25.44 8.76
C GLN A 356 -6.06 -25.33 7.36
N THR A 357 -6.35 -26.45 6.71
CA THR A 357 -7.03 -26.47 5.40
C THR A 357 -8.42 -25.85 5.47
N GLN A 358 -9.19 -26.12 6.53
CA GLN A 358 -10.51 -25.51 6.73
C GLN A 358 -10.42 -24.00 6.96
N LEU A 359 -9.44 -23.57 7.75
CA LEU A 359 -9.21 -22.17 8.04
C LEU A 359 -8.80 -21.38 6.78
N ASP A 360 -7.86 -21.91 5.97
CA ASP A 360 -7.44 -21.33 4.70
C ASP A 360 -8.63 -21.24 3.71
N ARG A 361 -9.45 -22.27 3.65
CA ARG A 361 -10.62 -22.32 2.80
C ARG A 361 -11.68 -21.29 3.21
N LEU A 362 -11.96 -21.16 4.51
CA LEU A 362 -12.83 -20.14 5.06
C LEU A 362 -12.30 -18.72 4.76
N LEU A 363 -11.01 -18.51 4.97
CA LEU A 363 -10.36 -17.24 4.68
C LEU A 363 -10.51 -16.88 3.21
N LYS A 364 -10.22 -17.79 2.29
CA LYS A 364 -10.39 -17.58 0.85
C LYS A 364 -11.84 -17.29 0.48
N MET A 365 -12.79 -18.02 1.01
CA MET A 365 -14.22 -17.78 0.76
C MET A 365 -14.67 -16.39 1.23
N THR A 366 -14.27 -15.98 2.42
CA THR A 366 -14.65 -14.66 2.96
C THR A 366 -13.98 -13.53 2.21
N MET A 367 -12.71 -13.68 1.81
CA MET A 367 -12.00 -12.71 0.98
C MET A 367 -12.67 -12.57 -0.41
N ILE A 368 -13.05 -13.68 -1.03
CA ILE A 368 -13.81 -13.69 -2.28
C ILE A 368 -15.11 -12.92 -2.13
N HIS A 369 -15.84 -13.19 -1.05
CA HIS A 369 -17.12 -12.55 -0.82
C HIS A 369 -16.99 -11.04 -0.56
N GLU A 370 -16.04 -10.63 0.28
CA GLU A 370 -15.72 -9.22 0.53
C GLU A 370 -15.47 -8.46 -0.76
N HIS A 371 -14.59 -9.01 -1.59
CA HIS A 371 -14.22 -8.37 -2.85
C HIS A 371 -15.34 -8.40 -3.88
N SER A 372 -16.17 -9.45 -3.92
CA SER A 372 -17.38 -9.49 -4.74
C SER A 372 -18.36 -8.39 -4.35
N LEU A 373 -18.52 -8.12 -3.05
CA LEU A 373 -19.33 -7.02 -2.54
C LEU A 373 -18.77 -5.65 -2.94
N LEU A 374 -17.44 -5.53 -3.05
CA LEU A 374 -16.76 -4.33 -3.55
C LEU A 374 -16.74 -4.21 -5.09
N GLY A 375 -17.28 -5.20 -5.80
CA GLY A 375 -17.30 -5.23 -7.27
C GLY A 375 -16.04 -5.78 -7.91
N PHE A 376 -15.18 -6.45 -7.13
CA PHE A 376 -14.02 -7.18 -7.62
C PHE A 376 -14.31 -8.68 -7.72
N SER A 377 -13.54 -9.38 -8.53
CA SER A 377 -13.61 -10.83 -8.67
C SER A 377 -12.24 -11.47 -8.35
N HIS A 378 -12.16 -12.76 -8.05
CA HIS A 378 -10.96 -13.45 -7.59
C HIS A 378 -10.43 -14.48 -8.56
N PRO A 379 -9.13 -14.81 -8.54
CA PRO A 379 -8.59 -15.92 -9.30
C PRO A 379 -9.16 -17.26 -8.79
N LEU A 380 -9.40 -18.18 -9.72
CA LEU A 380 -9.88 -19.53 -9.44
C LEU A 380 -8.77 -20.45 -8.92
N SER A 381 -7.51 -20.13 -9.20
CA SER A 381 -6.37 -20.96 -8.84
C SER A 381 -5.87 -20.68 -7.43
N ASP A 382 -5.67 -21.72 -6.64
CA ASP A 382 -5.08 -21.65 -5.31
C ASP A 382 -3.64 -21.13 -5.33
N ASP A 383 -2.94 -21.27 -6.45
CA ASP A 383 -1.53 -20.85 -6.64
C ASP A 383 -1.42 -19.39 -7.13
N SER A 384 -2.52 -18.69 -7.26
CA SER A 384 -2.47 -17.32 -7.77
C SER A 384 -1.72 -16.38 -6.82
N PRO A 385 -0.74 -15.59 -7.32
CA PRO A 385 -0.03 -14.61 -6.52
C PRO A 385 -0.96 -13.53 -5.91
N VAL A 386 -2.18 -13.42 -6.41
CA VAL A 386 -3.22 -12.52 -5.89
C VAL A 386 -3.57 -12.84 -4.43
N TRP A 387 -3.55 -14.10 -4.03
CA TRP A 387 -3.81 -14.45 -2.63
C TRP A 387 -2.79 -13.84 -1.67
N SER A 388 -1.52 -13.83 -2.05
CA SER A 388 -0.46 -13.16 -1.26
C SER A 388 -0.65 -11.65 -1.22
N TYR A 389 -1.12 -11.04 -2.32
CA TYR A 389 -1.41 -9.62 -2.40
C TYR A 389 -2.62 -9.25 -1.51
N LEU A 390 -3.72 -9.97 -1.61
CA LEU A 390 -4.92 -9.74 -0.81
C LEU A 390 -4.66 -9.94 0.70
N LYS A 391 -3.89 -10.96 1.07
CA LYS A 391 -3.46 -11.18 2.45
C LYS A 391 -2.63 -10.03 3.02
N GLN A 392 -1.99 -9.20 2.18
CA GLN A 392 -1.24 -8.01 2.64
C GLN A 392 -2.16 -6.92 3.21
N ASP A 393 -3.39 -6.81 2.73
CA ASP A 393 -4.34 -5.80 3.20
C ASP A 393 -4.73 -6.01 4.67
N TYR A 394 -4.64 -7.23 5.16
CA TYR A 394 -4.97 -7.57 6.55
C TYR A 394 -3.78 -7.49 7.52
N ARG A 395 -2.55 -7.27 7.06
CA ARG A 395 -1.34 -7.21 7.91
C ARG A 395 -1.33 -6.05 8.90
N SER A 396 -2.14 -5.03 8.69
CA SER A 396 -2.26 -3.88 9.58
C SER A 396 -3.09 -4.15 10.83
N TYR A 397 -3.80 -5.27 10.91
CA TYR A 397 -4.58 -5.64 12.07
C TYR A 397 -3.67 -6.29 13.14
N ARG A 398 -3.87 -5.98 14.40
CA ARG A 398 -2.99 -6.43 15.50
C ARG A 398 -3.38 -7.80 16.02
N ASP A 399 -2.39 -8.68 16.14
CA ASP A 399 -2.49 -9.94 16.85
C ASP A 399 -2.63 -9.69 18.37
N ASN A 400 -3.65 -10.25 18.99
CA ASN A 400 -3.85 -10.20 20.44
C ASN A 400 -3.16 -11.36 21.19
N GLY A 401 -2.40 -12.21 20.50
CA GLY A 401 -1.51 -13.23 21.09
C GLY A 401 -2.20 -14.40 21.79
N ASN A 402 -3.52 -14.59 21.63
CA ASN A 402 -4.28 -15.65 22.28
C ASN A 402 -5.24 -16.31 21.30
N THR A 403 -4.96 -17.57 20.94
CA THR A 403 -5.72 -18.36 19.97
C THR A 403 -7.21 -18.46 20.32
N LYS A 404 -7.55 -18.64 21.59
CA LYS A 404 -8.95 -18.73 22.04
C LYS A 404 -9.67 -17.41 21.80
N LYS A 405 -9.04 -16.29 22.13
CA LYS A 405 -9.62 -14.96 21.91
C LYS A 405 -9.79 -14.63 20.42
N MET A 406 -8.84 -15.06 19.60
CA MET A 406 -8.95 -14.93 18.14
C MET A 406 -10.12 -15.74 17.60
N PHE A 407 -10.29 -16.96 18.07
CA PHE A 407 -11.43 -17.80 17.72
C PHE A 407 -12.76 -17.16 18.13
N GLU A 408 -12.84 -16.64 19.35
CA GLU A 408 -14.03 -15.92 19.83
C GLU A 408 -14.32 -14.68 18.96
N ASN A 409 -13.29 -13.94 18.56
CA ASN A 409 -13.42 -12.79 17.64
C ASN A 409 -13.93 -13.22 16.26
N VAL A 410 -13.44 -14.36 15.72
CA VAL A 410 -13.95 -14.92 14.46
C VAL A 410 -15.43 -15.29 14.60
N CYS A 411 -15.81 -15.96 15.68
CA CYS A 411 -17.20 -16.33 15.94
C CYS A 411 -18.11 -15.09 16.04
N GLN A 412 -17.65 -14.03 16.72
CA GLN A 412 -18.39 -12.78 16.78
C GLN A 412 -18.51 -12.12 15.41
N SER A 413 -17.43 -12.10 14.63
CA SER A 413 -17.45 -11.55 13.27
C SER A 413 -18.40 -12.30 12.34
N VAL A 414 -18.54 -13.63 12.49
CA VAL A 414 -19.55 -14.43 11.75
C VAL A 414 -20.96 -14.03 12.18
N ALA A 415 -21.20 -13.83 13.46
CA ALA A 415 -22.51 -13.39 13.97
C ALA A 415 -22.88 -12.01 13.44
N ASP A 416 -21.92 -11.08 13.46
CA ASP A 416 -22.08 -9.72 12.93
C ASP A 416 -22.36 -9.72 11.43
N TYR A 417 -21.61 -10.54 10.67
CA TYR A 417 -21.83 -10.74 9.24
C TYR A 417 -23.27 -11.23 8.96
N LYS A 418 -23.72 -12.29 9.66
CA LYS A 418 -25.08 -12.82 9.47
C LYS A 418 -26.18 -11.82 9.83
N ASN A 419 -25.94 -10.97 10.82
CA ASN A 419 -26.88 -9.90 11.15
C ASN A 419 -26.94 -8.85 10.03
N CYS A 420 -25.79 -8.44 9.48
CA CYS A 420 -25.74 -7.50 8.36
C CYS A 420 -26.41 -8.04 7.08
N VAL A 421 -26.31 -9.34 6.82
CA VAL A 421 -27.04 -10.00 5.71
C VAL A 421 -28.55 -9.83 5.88
N LYS A 422 -29.07 -10.04 7.10
CA LYS A 422 -30.51 -9.87 7.39
C LYS A 422 -30.99 -8.44 7.26
N GLU A 423 -30.13 -7.47 7.60
CA GLU A 423 -30.45 -6.03 7.51
C GLU A 423 -30.43 -5.50 6.08
N ASN A 424 -29.91 -6.26 5.13
CA ASN A 424 -29.76 -5.90 3.70
C ASN A 424 -29.01 -4.56 3.48
N ASN A 425 -28.09 -4.22 4.37
CA ASN A 425 -27.27 -3.01 4.30
C ASN A 425 -25.88 -3.35 3.72
N ARG A 426 -25.67 -3.02 2.45
CA ARG A 426 -24.45 -3.37 1.72
C ARG A 426 -23.18 -2.84 2.38
N ASN A 427 -23.16 -1.62 2.90
CA ASN A 427 -21.98 -1.02 3.51
C ASN A 427 -21.60 -1.73 4.82
N ASN A 428 -22.60 -2.03 5.66
CA ASN A 428 -22.38 -2.78 6.89
C ASN A 428 -21.93 -4.22 6.56
N LEU A 429 -22.47 -4.81 5.50
CA LEU A 429 -22.11 -6.14 5.06
C LEU A 429 -20.65 -6.22 4.60
N VAL A 430 -20.17 -5.26 3.78
CA VAL A 430 -18.76 -5.17 3.37
C VAL A 430 -17.85 -5.06 4.58
N LYS A 431 -18.18 -4.19 5.53
CA LYS A 431 -17.39 -3.99 6.77
C LYS A 431 -17.35 -5.25 7.63
N ALA A 432 -18.50 -5.92 7.81
CA ALA A 432 -18.59 -7.15 8.57
C ALA A 432 -17.80 -8.29 7.89
N CYS A 433 -17.89 -8.40 6.56
CA CYS A 433 -17.12 -9.38 5.79
C CYS A 433 -15.61 -9.12 5.90
N ARG A 434 -15.18 -7.85 5.84
CA ARG A 434 -13.78 -7.46 6.02
C ARG A 434 -13.24 -7.81 7.41
N ASN A 435 -14.02 -7.54 8.45
CA ASN A 435 -13.66 -7.91 9.82
C ASN A 435 -13.52 -9.44 9.97
N LEU A 436 -14.41 -10.19 9.34
CA LEU A 436 -14.37 -11.64 9.32
C LEU A 436 -13.13 -12.16 8.58
N SER A 437 -12.83 -11.65 7.40
CA SER A 437 -11.63 -12.00 6.65
C SER A 437 -10.36 -11.67 7.44
N ALA A 438 -10.32 -10.50 8.09
CA ALA A 438 -9.22 -10.12 8.95
C ALA A 438 -9.05 -11.07 10.14
N GLY A 439 -10.13 -11.41 10.85
CA GLY A 439 -10.09 -12.33 11.98
C GLY A 439 -9.59 -13.72 11.58
N LEU A 440 -10.07 -14.25 10.47
CA LEU A 440 -9.62 -15.54 9.92
C LEU A 440 -8.14 -15.51 9.50
N PHE A 441 -7.70 -14.44 8.86
CA PHE A 441 -6.30 -14.24 8.50
C PHE A 441 -5.36 -14.25 9.72
N TYR A 442 -5.74 -13.53 10.78
CA TYR A 442 -4.96 -13.54 12.01
C TYR A 442 -4.89 -14.88 12.66
N MET A 443 -6.01 -15.57 12.69
CA MET A 443 -6.07 -16.91 13.24
C MET A 443 -5.21 -17.88 12.43
N ASP A 444 -5.20 -17.78 11.10
CA ASP A 444 -4.35 -18.59 10.22
C ASP A 444 -2.87 -18.33 10.51
N VAL A 445 -2.45 -17.05 10.55
CA VAL A 445 -1.05 -16.68 10.85
C VAL A 445 -0.62 -17.16 12.24
N HIS A 446 -1.48 -16.97 13.24
CA HIS A 446 -1.18 -17.38 14.61
C HIS A 446 -1.07 -18.91 14.73
N TYR A 447 -2.02 -19.63 14.12
CA TYR A 447 -2.05 -21.08 14.14
C TYR A 447 -0.81 -21.70 13.46
N ARG A 448 -0.40 -21.16 12.32
CA ARG A 448 0.84 -21.58 11.65
C ARG A 448 2.06 -21.39 12.54
N ARG A 449 2.17 -20.26 13.24
CA ARG A 449 3.26 -20.03 14.22
C ARG A 449 3.31 -21.05 15.33
N GLU A 450 2.16 -21.44 15.89
CA GLU A 450 2.10 -22.45 16.94
C GLU A 450 2.49 -23.84 16.43
N ILE A 451 2.07 -24.20 15.21
CA ILE A 451 2.51 -25.45 14.56
C ILE A 451 4.03 -25.44 14.38
N TYR A 452 4.60 -24.34 13.83
CA TYR A 452 6.05 -24.26 13.60
C TYR A 452 6.84 -24.36 14.89
N LYS A 453 6.42 -23.70 15.96
CA LYS A 453 7.05 -23.86 17.29
C LYS A 453 6.97 -25.30 17.80
N ALA A 454 5.84 -25.98 17.59
CA ALA A 454 5.70 -27.38 17.98
C ALA A 454 6.61 -28.29 17.15
N MET A 455 6.79 -28.01 15.85
CA MET A 455 7.72 -28.73 14.97
C MET A 455 9.18 -28.46 15.35
N GLU A 456 9.56 -27.22 15.62
CA GLU A 456 10.90 -26.86 16.12
C GLU A 456 11.22 -27.60 17.43
N ASN A 457 10.28 -27.68 18.35
CA ASN A 457 10.45 -28.44 19.57
C ASN A 457 10.61 -29.96 19.31
N LYS A 458 9.87 -30.55 18.35
CA LYS A 458 10.04 -31.95 17.96
C LYS A 458 11.41 -32.21 17.32
N GLN A 459 11.92 -31.28 16.50
CA GLN A 459 13.27 -31.38 15.91
C GLN A 459 14.37 -31.24 16.97
N ALA A 460 14.22 -30.29 17.91
CA ALA A 460 15.16 -30.12 19.02
C ALA A 460 15.28 -31.39 19.93
N TYR A 461 14.27 -32.23 19.95
CA TYR A 461 14.28 -33.51 20.69
C TYR A 461 14.71 -34.72 19.83
N GLY A 462 15.23 -34.51 18.61
CA GLY A 462 15.82 -35.59 17.78
C GLY A 462 14.82 -36.59 17.19
N LEU A 463 13.57 -36.19 16.98
CA LEU A 463 12.49 -37.09 16.59
C LEU A 463 12.25 -37.21 15.07
N LEU A 464 12.99 -36.47 14.22
CA LEU A 464 12.93 -36.60 12.77
C LEU A 464 14.30 -36.26 12.13
N GLU A 465 15.06 -37.28 11.76
CA GLU A 465 16.14 -37.17 10.78
C GLU A 465 15.54 -37.41 9.37
N GLU A 466 15.13 -36.38 8.69
CA GLU A 466 14.90 -36.46 7.24
C GLU A 466 16.11 -35.85 6.51
N GLU A 467 16.66 -36.59 5.54
CA GLU A 467 17.72 -36.08 4.66
C GLU A 467 17.24 -34.82 3.92
N ARG A 468 17.92 -33.71 4.15
CA ARG A 468 17.61 -32.43 3.52
C ARG A 468 18.24 -32.37 2.12
N PRO A 469 17.51 -31.91 1.09
CA PRO A 469 18.09 -31.72 -0.24
C PRO A 469 19.26 -30.74 -0.22
N LYS A 470 20.33 -31.06 -0.91
CA LYS A 470 21.51 -30.20 -1.00
C LYS A 470 21.23 -29.01 -1.94
N ALA A 471 21.45 -27.78 -1.49
CA ALA A 471 21.24 -26.56 -2.23
C ALA A 471 22.57 -25.79 -2.41
N LYS A 472 22.91 -25.43 -3.65
CA LYS A 472 24.09 -24.61 -3.93
C LYS A 472 23.85 -23.18 -3.47
N MET A 473 24.29 -22.86 -2.26
CA MET A 473 24.09 -21.57 -1.64
C MET A 473 25.40 -20.89 -1.23
N ILE A 474 26.44 -21.67 -0.98
CA ILE A 474 27.75 -21.14 -0.59
C ILE A 474 28.45 -20.57 -1.83
N GLY A 475 28.88 -19.30 -1.77
CA GLY A 475 29.48 -18.59 -2.90
C GLY A 475 28.49 -17.89 -3.84
N GLU A 476 27.19 -18.01 -3.59
CA GLU A 476 26.17 -17.26 -4.32
C GLU A 476 25.94 -15.86 -3.71
N ASP A 477 25.23 -14.99 -4.45
CA ASP A 477 24.85 -13.67 -3.92
C ASP A 477 24.07 -13.84 -2.61
N GLY A 478 24.61 -13.33 -1.53
CA GLY A 478 24.07 -13.43 -0.17
C GLY A 478 22.75 -12.71 0.06
N ASN A 479 22.09 -12.22 -1.00
CA ASN A 479 20.75 -11.69 -0.88
C ASN A 479 19.77 -12.78 -0.44
N ILE A 480 19.11 -12.58 0.68
CA ILE A 480 18.20 -13.57 1.30
C ILE A 480 17.12 -14.06 0.32
N PHE A 481 16.61 -13.18 -0.55
CA PHE A 481 15.62 -13.57 -1.56
C PHE A 481 16.19 -14.47 -2.65
N ASN A 482 17.47 -14.27 -3.01
CA ASN A 482 18.17 -15.18 -3.91
C ASN A 482 18.33 -16.56 -3.26
N LEU A 483 18.78 -16.60 -2.02
CA LEU A 483 18.97 -17.83 -1.25
C LEU A 483 17.65 -18.57 -1.01
N MET A 484 16.58 -17.86 -0.69
CA MET A 484 15.22 -18.41 -0.64
C MET A 484 14.78 -19.00 -1.98
N GLY A 485 15.08 -18.31 -3.08
CA GLY A 485 14.77 -18.77 -4.43
C GLY A 485 15.53 -20.04 -4.81
N ILE A 486 16.80 -20.14 -4.43
CA ILE A 486 17.62 -21.34 -4.64
C ILE A 486 17.06 -22.51 -3.83
N ALA A 487 16.84 -22.32 -2.53
CA ALA A 487 16.30 -23.34 -1.65
C ALA A 487 14.91 -23.83 -2.10
N SER A 488 14.03 -22.91 -2.48
CA SER A 488 12.70 -23.25 -3.00
C SER A 488 12.76 -24.08 -4.28
N ARG A 489 13.62 -23.71 -5.23
CA ARG A 489 13.82 -24.53 -6.46
C ARG A 489 14.38 -25.90 -6.13
N THR A 490 15.33 -25.99 -5.23
CA THR A 490 15.92 -27.27 -4.79
C THR A 490 14.88 -28.18 -4.17
N LEU A 491 14.04 -27.66 -3.27
CA LEU A 491 12.95 -28.42 -2.66
C LEU A 491 11.92 -28.89 -3.70
N LYS A 492 11.51 -28.02 -4.61
CA LYS A 492 10.57 -28.38 -5.69
C LYS A 492 11.13 -29.45 -6.62
N SER A 493 12.42 -29.35 -6.99
CA SER A 493 13.10 -30.35 -7.80
C SER A 493 13.23 -31.70 -7.10
N ALA A 494 13.28 -31.70 -5.76
CA ALA A 494 13.28 -32.91 -4.93
C ALA A 494 11.88 -33.47 -4.65
N GLY A 495 10.82 -32.86 -5.19
CA GLY A 495 9.44 -33.29 -4.97
C GLY A 495 8.79 -32.76 -3.68
N TYR A 496 9.46 -31.82 -3.00
CA TYR A 496 8.98 -31.22 -1.73
C TYR A 496 8.33 -29.86 -1.94
N GLU A 497 7.36 -29.75 -2.83
CA GLU A 497 6.72 -28.47 -3.18
C GLU A 497 6.03 -27.82 -1.97
N GLU A 498 5.38 -28.62 -1.12
CA GLU A 498 4.76 -28.14 0.11
C GLU A 498 5.80 -27.56 1.10
N LYS A 499 6.95 -28.23 1.26
CA LYS A 499 8.05 -27.71 2.09
C LYS A 499 8.67 -26.42 1.53
N ALA A 500 8.70 -26.25 0.22
CA ALA A 500 9.17 -25.01 -0.40
C ALA A 500 8.24 -23.82 -0.08
N ASN A 501 6.94 -24.06 -0.13
CA ASN A 501 5.94 -23.05 0.22
C ASN A 501 5.96 -22.74 1.73
N GLU A 502 6.05 -23.79 2.56
CA GLU A 502 6.19 -23.66 4.01
C GLU A 502 7.43 -22.85 4.41
N MET A 503 8.60 -23.18 3.85
CA MET A 503 9.84 -22.45 4.08
C MET A 503 9.67 -20.96 3.72
N PHE A 504 9.09 -20.68 2.57
CA PHE A 504 8.85 -19.31 2.11
C PHE A 504 7.95 -18.54 3.06
N GLU A 505 6.86 -19.16 3.52
CA GLU A 505 5.94 -18.58 4.49
C GLU A 505 6.62 -18.35 5.86
N ARG A 506 7.38 -19.33 6.36
CA ARG A 506 8.12 -19.20 7.61
C ARG A 506 9.11 -18.03 7.58
N ILE A 507 9.87 -17.89 6.51
CA ILE A 507 10.80 -16.77 6.37
C ILE A 507 10.04 -15.46 6.30
N THR A 508 8.97 -15.41 5.52
CA THR A 508 8.20 -14.17 5.32
C THR A 508 7.49 -13.71 6.59
N PHE A 509 7.01 -14.64 7.41
CA PHE A 509 6.18 -14.33 8.58
C PHE A 509 6.92 -14.42 9.91
N ASN A 510 7.98 -15.25 10.01
CA ASN A 510 8.62 -15.54 11.29
C ASN A 510 10.06 -15.04 11.38
N ALA A 511 10.81 -14.93 10.26
CA ALA A 511 12.17 -14.44 10.32
C ALA A 511 12.20 -12.95 10.70
N LYS A 512 12.95 -12.66 11.75
CA LYS A 512 13.10 -11.32 12.32
C LYS A 512 14.43 -10.68 11.93
N SER A 513 15.35 -11.48 11.39
CA SER A 513 16.67 -11.08 10.95
C SER A 513 17.12 -11.91 9.74
N TYR A 514 18.18 -11.46 9.09
CA TYR A 514 18.84 -12.20 8.01
C TYR A 514 19.29 -13.59 8.51
N ASP A 515 19.88 -13.66 9.71
CA ASP A 515 20.38 -14.90 10.29
C ASP A 515 19.25 -15.88 10.63
N GLU A 516 18.11 -15.38 11.11
CA GLU A 516 16.93 -16.21 11.32
C GLU A 516 16.37 -16.75 9.99
N ALA A 517 16.38 -15.95 8.94
CA ALA A 517 15.98 -16.41 7.62
C ALA A 517 16.92 -17.47 7.07
N LEU A 518 18.24 -17.31 7.24
CA LEU A 518 19.23 -18.33 6.89
C LEU A 518 19.07 -19.62 7.71
N ASN A 519 18.83 -19.49 9.01
CA ASN A 519 18.57 -20.63 9.88
C ASN A 519 17.31 -21.40 9.41
N ILE A 520 16.22 -20.69 9.09
CA ILE A 520 15.02 -21.31 8.55
C ILE A 520 15.32 -22.03 7.22
N ILE A 521 16.04 -21.39 6.29
CA ILE A 521 16.45 -22.04 5.03
C ILE A 521 17.23 -23.33 5.31
N SER A 522 18.20 -23.27 6.26
CA SER A 522 19.05 -24.40 6.61
C SER A 522 18.30 -25.57 7.26
N GLU A 523 17.08 -25.36 7.76
CA GLU A 523 16.22 -26.43 8.26
C GLU A 523 15.63 -27.27 7.13
N TYR A 524 15.43 -26.70 5.95
CA TYR A 524 14.80 -27.34 4.80
C TYR A 524 15.79 -27.88 3.78
N VAL A 525 16.94 -27.22 3.62
CA VAL A 525 17.98 -27.62 2.67
C VAL A 525 19.36 -27.62 3.34
N GLU A 526 20.26 -28.43 2.83
CA GLU A 526 21.68 -28.42 3.23
C GLU A 526 22.47 -27.50 2.28
N PRO A 527 23.04 -26.37 2.78
CA PRO A 527 23.84 -25.48 1.94
C PRO A 527 25.16 -26.13 1.51
N VAL A 528 25.45 -26.13 0.21
CA VAL A 528 26.70 -26.69 -0.37
C VAL A 528 27.34 -25.71 -1.36
N GLU A 529 28.65 -25.86 -1.62
CA GLU A 529 29.39 -25.07 -2.61
C GLU A 529 29.20 -25.54 -4.05
N ASN A 530 29.10 -26.85 -4.28
CA ASN A 530 28.94 -27.44 -5.63
C ASN A 530 28.07 -28.70 -5.61
N TYR A 531 27.42 -28.97 -6.76
CA TYR A 531 26.53 -30.12 -6.96
C TYR A 531 27.28 -31.45 -7.30
N GLU A 532 28.62 -31.51 -7.38
CA GLU A 532 29.33 -32.60 -8.04
C GLU A 532 29.37 -33.94 -7.34
N GLU A 533 28.64 -34.18 -6.23
CA GLU A 533 28.68 -35.48 -5.51
C GLU A 533 27.37 -36.18 -5.23
N SER A 534 26.29 -35.98 -5.95
CA SER A 534 25.01 -36.69 -5.61
C SER A 534 24.36 -37.49 -6.76
N PHE A 535 25.01 -37.69 -7.90
CA PHE A 535 24.52 -38.62 -8.91
C PHE A 535 25.39 -39.90 -8.94
N GLN A 536 25.38 -40.68 -7.87
CA GLN A 536 25.61 -42.11 -8.00
C GLN A 536 24.29 -42.79 -8.33
N MET A 537 24.16 -43.17 -9.60
CA MET A 537 23.10 -44.05 -10.09
C MET A 537 23.04 -45.31 -9.20
N LYS A 538 21.92 -45.51 -8.54
CA LYS A 538 21.54 -46.90 -8.20
C LYS A 538 21.09 -47.54 -9.49
N GLY A 539 22.03 -48.31 -10.07
CA GLY A 539 21.77 -49.14 -11.21
C GLY A 539 20.69 -50.16 -10.93
N PHE A 540 19.96 -50.43 -11.96
CA PHE A 540 19.08 -51.57 -12.12
C PHE A 540 19.83 -52.88 -11.83
N GLU A 541 19.34 -53.67 -10.88
CA GLU A 541 19.28 -55.13 -10.96
C GLU A 541 17.88 -55.60 -10.51
#